data_96900382bafc1b76669711a180ea962c
#
_entry.id   96900382bafc1b76669711a180ea962c
#
_cell.length_a   1.000
_cell.length_b   1.000
_cell.length_c   1.000
_cell.angle_alpha   90.00
_cell.angle_beta   90.00
_cell.angle_gamma   90.00
#
_symmetry.space_group_name_H-M   'P 1'
#
loop_
_entity.id
_entity.type
_entity.pdbx_description
1 polymer ?
#
loop_
_entity_poly.entity_id
_entity_poly.type
_entity_poly.pdbx_seq_one_letter_code
_entity_poly.pdbx_strand_id
1 'polypeptide(L)'
;MRKKVLSVLLCATLVAGIAVGCGSKSSSEKSSADAKKSDKKVITVGCEATTPGWIQTDEKGKLSGYDYDVWQEIGKRIGYEIDYKVMEWDSLWVMLADNRLDSVGEQISYNSEREEKYNLSEPYAYNLYSLLCAKDNEALQSMNDLKSGMTISCETNTSDELIVNAINEQYGIELKPTYYDGMSVQDVALGRCDLWPRAYTSCVTTVKEV
;
A
#
# COMPACT_ATOMS: atom_id res chain seq x y z
N MET A 1 -54.55 6.30 -2.90
CA MET A 1 -54.72 6.07 -4.36
C MET A 1 -53.42 5.38 -4.81
N ARG A 2 -53.39 4.12 -4.84
CA ARG A 2 -53.54 3.14 -5.94
C ARG A 2 -52.81 3.59 -7.21
N LYS A 3 -51.66 2.95 -7.53
CA LYS A 3 -51.53 2.18 -8.78
C LYS A 3 -50.34 1.21 -8.68
N LYS A 4 -50.67 -0.06 -8.67
CA LYS A 4 -49.84 -1.22 -8.97
C LYS A 4 -49.65 -1.29 -10.47
N VAL A 5 -48.48 -1.66 -10.96
CA VAL A 5 -48.33 -2.27 -12.28
C VAL A 5 -47.39 -3.43 -12.16
N LEU A 6 -47.97 -4.54 -12.49
CA LEU A 6 -47.50 -5.91 -12.63
C LEU A 6 -47.00 -6.11 -14.07
N SER A 7 -45.90 -6.80 -14.26
CA SER A 7 -45.56 -7.47 -15.55
C SER A 7 -44.52 -8.54 -15.24
N VAL A 8 -44.96 -9.76 -15.11
CA VAL A 8 -45.23 -10.88 -16.02
C VAL A 8 -43.99 -11.39 -16.76
N LEU A 9 -43.67 -12.63 -16.36
CA LEU A 9 -42.75 -13.60 -16.96
C LEU A 9 -42.93 -13.73 -18.48
N LEU A 10 -41.82 -14.04 -19.16
CA LEU A 10 -41.85 -14.85 -20.36
C LEU A 10 -40.68 -15.85 -20.36
N CYS A 11 -40.99 -17.10 -20.05
CA CYS A 11 -40.20 -18.28 -20.37
C CYS A 11 -40.42 -18.65 -21.82
N ALA A 12 -39.37 -18.93 -22.55
CA ALA A 12 -39.45 -19.69 -23.79
C ALA A 12 -38.28 -20.68 -23.87
N THR A 13 -38.62 -21.90 -23.68
CA THR A 13 -37.86 -23.11 -23.96
C THR A 13 -37.79 -23.38 -25.46
N LEU A 14 -36.64 -23.77 -25.97
CA LEU A 14 -36.55 -24.52 -27.23
C LEU A 14 -35.48 -25.61 -27.15
N VAL A 15 -35.95 -26.82 -27.34
CA VAL A 15 -35.24 -28.09 -27.31
C VAL A 15 -34.98 -28.57 -28.74
N ALA A 16 -33.85 -29.24 -28.89
CA ALA A 16 -33.50 -30.32 -29.79
C ALA A 16 -33.14 -30.06 -31.26
N GLY A 17 -32.02 -30.62 -31.62
CA GLY A 17 -31.59 -30.93 -32.98
C GLY A 17 -30.32 -31.78 -32.98
N ILE A 18 -30.53 -33.10 -32.90
CA ILE A 18 -29.45 -34.09 -33.11
C ILE A 18 -29.30 -34.30 -34.63
N ALA A 19 -28.09 -34.20 -35.13
CA ALA A 19 -27.73 -34.79 -36.44
C ALA A 19 -26.32 -35.40 -36.37
N VAL A 20 -26.30 -36.69 -36.48
CA VAL A 20 -25.15 -37.57 -36.69
C VAL A 20 -24.67 -37.41 -38.12
N GLY A 21 -23.37 -37.19 -38.30
CA GLY A 21 -22.68 -37.21 -39.61
C GLY A 21 -21.28 -37.81 -39.47
N CYS A 22 -21.16 -39.04 -39.90
CA CYS A 22 -19.91 -39.79 -40.00
C CYS A 22 -19.14 -39.39 -41.27
N GLY A 23 -17.78 -39.30 -41.19
CA GLY A 23 -16.93 -39.63 -42.34
C GLY A 23 -15.80 -38.62 -42.64
N SER A 24 -14.64 -39.02 -42.40
CA SER A 24 -13.40 -39.11 -43.20
C SER A 24 -12.15 -38.56 -42.50
N LYS A 25 -11.19 -39.44 -42.42
CA LYS A 25 -9.79 -39.22 -41.98
C LYS A 25 -9.09 -38.16 -42.81
N SER A 26 -8.48 -37.19 -42.15
CA SER A 26 -7.28 -36.52 -42.63
C SER A 26 -6.37 -36.24 -41.46
N SER A 27 -5.18 -36.84 -41.51
CA SER A 27 -4.09 -36.65 -40.57
C SER A 27 -3.53 -35.26 -40.71
N SER A 28 -3.61 -34.49 -39.61
CA SER A 28 -2.73 -33.35 -39.42
C SER A 28 -2.33 -33.31 -37.95
N GLU A 29 -1.05 -33.29 -37.77
CA GLU A 29 -0.35 -33.33 -36.49
C GLU A 29 -0.88 -32.25 -35.52
N LYS A 30 -1.42 -32.71 -34.40
CA LYS A 30 -1.66 -31.90 -33.25
C LYS A 30 -0.30 -31.66 -32.55
N SER A 31 0.28 -30.52 -32.78
CA SER A 31 1.20 -29.92 -31.83
C SER A 31 0.40 -29.57 -30.58
N SER A 32 0.30 -30.51 -29.65
CA SER A 32 -0.12 -30.25 -28.29
C SER A 32 1.04 -29.59 -27.58
N ALA A 33 1.08 -28.27 -27.64
CA ALA A 33 1.76 -27.49 -26.64
C ALA A 33 0.92 -27.61 -25.36
N ASP A 34 1.16 -28.66 -24.59
CA ASP A 34 0.82 -28.71 -23.17
C ASP A 34 1.64 -27.61 -22.47
N ALA A 35 1.06 -26.42 -22.41
CA ALA A 35 1.48 -25.44 -21.42
C ALA A 35 1.21 -26.10 -20.06
N LYS A 36 2.22 -26.73 -19.46
CA LYS A 36 2.22 -27.05 -18.05
C LYS A 36 1.89 -25.77 -17.32
N LYS A 37 0.62 -25.63 -16.91
CA LYS A 37 0.22 -24.66 -15.92
C LYS A 37 0.99 -25.04 -14.65
N SER A 38 2.09 -24.35 -14.43
CA SER A 38 2.86 -24.47 -13.21
C SER A 38 1.86 -24.11 -12.09
N ASP A 39 1.55 -25.05 -11.21
CA ASP A 39 0.85 -24.80 -9.95
C ASP A 39 1.77 -24.01 -9.01
N LYS A 40 2.23 -22.85 -9.47
CA LYS A 40 2.94 -21.92 -8.60
C LYS A 40 1.94 -21.41 -7.57
N LYS A 41 2.26 -21.64 -6.32
CA LYS A 41 1.56 -21.01 -5.22
C LYS A 41 1.83 -19.51 -5.30
N VAL A 42 0.81 -18.71 -5.02
CA VAL A 42 0.86 -17.25 -5.10
C VAL A 42 0.68 -16.68 -3.70
N ILE A 43 1.42 -15.63 -3.37
CA ILE A 43 1.20 -14.78 -2.19
C ILE A 43 0.74 -13.42 -2.71
N THR A 44 -0.42 -12.97 -2.27
CA THR A 44 -0.98 -11.67 -2.61
C THR A 44 -0.54 -10.64 -1.58
N VAL A 45 0.26 -9.66 -2.01
CA VAL A 45 0.83 -8.62 -1.14
C VAL A 45 0.22 -7.26 -1.48
N GLY A 46 -0.41 -6.63 -0.51
CA GLY A 46 -0.94 -5.26 -0.66
C GLY A 46 0.13 -4.21 -0.42
N CYS A 47 0.10 -3.13 -1.20
CA CYS A 47 0.93 -1.94 -1.00
C CYS A 47 0.22 -0.71 -1.57
N GLU A 48 0.60 0.48 -1.10
CA GLU A 48 0.17 1.75 -1.68
C GLU A 48 1.12 2.19 -2.81
N ALA A 49 2.40 1.83 -2.68
CA ALA A 49 3.47 2.10 -3.62
C ALA A 49 3.74 3.61 -3.86
N THR A 50 3.64 4.40 -2.80
CA THR A 50 3.87 5.84 -2.78
C THR A 50 5.12 6.23 -1.99
N THR A 51 5.88 5.27 -1.45
CA THR A 51 7.03 5.52 -0.58
C THR A 51 8.36 5.36 -1.32
N PRO A 52 8.97 6.48 -1.79
CA PRO A 52 10.20 6.46 -2.57
C PRO A 52 11.34 5.70 -1.87
N GLY A 53 12.01 4.84 -2.63
CA GLY A 53 13.10 3.99 -2.14
C GLY A 53 12.65 2.72 -1.42
N TRP A 54 11.45 2.69 -0.84
CA TRP A 54 10.89 1.53 -0.18
C TRP A 54 9.98 0.71 -1.09
N ILE A 55 8.89 1.30 -1.56
CA ILE A 55 8.05 0.73 -2.60
C ILE A 55 7.39 1.87 -3.37
N GLN A 56 7.51 1.85 -4.68
CA GLN A 56 6.99 2.90 -5.55
C GLN A 56 6.66 2.35 -6.93
N THR A 57 5.80 3.06 -7.65
CA THR A 57 5.54 2.82 -9.07
C THR A 57 6.21 3.88 -9.93
N ASP A 58 6.73 3.48 -11.09
CA ASP A 58 7.11 4.41 -12.14
C ASP A 58 5.89 4.89 -12.96
N GLU A 59 6.12 5.80 -13.91
CA GLU A 59 5.07 6.33 -14.80
C GLU A 59 4.35 5.24 -15.63
N LYS A 60 4.92 4.06 -15.73
CA LYS A 60 4.35 2.90 -16.44
C LYS A 60 3.67 1.92 -15.50
N GLY A 61 3.59 2.25 -14.20
CA GLY A 61 3.00 1.40 -13.17
C GLY A 61 3.89 0.22 -12.75
N LYS A 62 5.20 0.24 -13.06
CA LYS A 62 6.13 -0.79 -12.64
C LYS A 62 6.59 -0.53 -11.21
N LEU A 63 6.41 -1.53 -10.34
CA LEU A 63 6.87 -1.51 -8.97
C LEU A 63 8.39 -1.66 -8.87
N SER A 64 8.96 -0.97 -7.88
CA SER A 64 10.38 -1.04 -7.51
C SER A 64 10.56 -0.59 -6.06
N GLY A 65 11.74 -0.84 -5.49
CA GLY A 65 12.13 -0.41 -4.17
C GLY A 65 12.53 -1.56 -3.25
N TYR A 66 12.96 -1.21 -2.04
CA TYR A 66 13.52 -2.18 -1.09
C TYR A 66 12.50 -3.25 -0.69
N ASP A 67 11.27 -2.88 -0.29
CA ASP A 67 10.23 -3.85 0.09
C ASP A 67 9.82 -4.72 -1.10
N TYR A 68 9.76 -4.15 -2.30
CA TYR A 68 9.52 -4.92 -3.52
C TYR A 68 10.59 -6.00 -3.70
N ASP A 69 11.87 -5.66 -3.59
CA ASP A 69 12.99 -6.59 -3.77
C ASP A 69 13.01 -7.66 -2.68
N VAL A 70 12.72 -7.29 -1.42
CA VAL A 70 12.61 -8.23 -0.29
C VAL A 70 11.55 -9.28 -0.57
N TRP A 71 10.34 -8.89 -0.97
CA TRP A 71 9.27 -9.81 -1.28
C TRP A 71 9.57 -10.69 -2.49
N GLN A 72 10.20 -10.15 -3.54
CA GLN A 72 10.64 -10.96 -4.68
C GLN A 72 11.65 -12.02 -4.26
N GLU A 73 12.60 -11.68 -3.40
CA GLU A 73 13.58 -12.65 -2.88
C GLU A 73 12.93 -13.68 -1.95
N ILE A 74 11.97 -13.29 -1.11
CA ILE A 74 11.17 -14.22 -0.31
C ILE A 74 10.47 -15.23 -1.23
N GLY A 75 9.71 -14.73 -2.21
CA GLY A 75 8.97 -15.59 -3.15
C GLY A 75 9.89 -16.57 -3.86
N LYS A 76 11.05 -16.11 -4.33
CA LYS A 76 12.06 -16.95 -4.96
C LYS A 76 12.57 -18.07 -4.03
N ARG A 77 12.86 -17.76 -2.75
CA ARG A 77 13.39 -18.72 -1.79
C ARG A 77 12.37 -19.78 -1.40
N ILE A 78 11.11 -19.42 -1.25
CA ILE A 78 10.05 -20.35 -0.83
C ILE A 78 9.30 -20.99 -2.02
N GLY A 79 9.60 -20.59 -3.26
CA GLY A 79 9.00 -21.14 -4.47
C GLY A 79 7.57 -20.63 -4.74
N TYR A 80 7.26 -19.43 -4.30
CA TYR A 80 5.98 -18.76 -4.51
C TYR A 80 6.14 -17.60 -5.52
N GLU A 81 5.08 -17.28 -6.21
CA GLU A 81 4.95 -16.05 -6.99
C GLU A 81 4.37 -14.96 -6.10
N ILE A 82 4.89 -13.73 -6.21
CA ILE A 82 4.37 -12.58 -5.47
C ILE A 82 3.48 -11.77 -6.41
N ASP A 83 2.20 -11.66 -6.04
CA ASP A 83 1.18 -10.89 -6.74
C ASP A 83 0.88 -9.62 -5.95
N TYR A 84 1.39 -8.49 -6.43
CA TYR A 84 1.16 -7.20 -5.77
C TYR A 84 -0.19 -6.59 -6.12
N LYS A 85 -0.85 -6.05 -5.11
CA LYS A 85 -2.09 -5.28 -5.23
C LYS A 85 -1.84 -3.87 -4.74
N VAL A 86 -1.76 -2.92 -5.67
CA VAL A 86 -1.61 -1.50 -5.35
C VAL A 86 -2.99 -0.93 -5.02
N MET A 87 -3.10 -0.27 -3.86
CA MET A 87 -4.34 0.32 -3.37
C MET A 87 -4.04 1.37 -2.30
N GLU A 88 -5.03 2.20 -1.97
CA GLU A 88 -4.95 3.19 -0.91
C GLU A 88 -4.65 2.57 0.45
N TRP A 89 -3.91 3.29 1.31
CA TRP A 89 -3.44 2.85 2.61
C TRP A 89 -4.53 2.21 3.49
N ASP A 90 -5.66 2.90 3.67
CA ASP A 90 -6.76 2.40 4.51
C ASP A 90 -7.39 1.12 3.98
N SER A 91 -7.39 0.95 2.65
CA SER A 91 -7.92 -0.25 2.01
C SER A 91 -7.07 -1.49 2.28
N LEU A 92 -5.75 -1.34 2.50
CA LEU A 92 -4.85 -2.45 2.79
C LEU A 92 -5.31 -3.25 4.01
N TRP A 93 -5.68 -2.56 5.08
CA TRP A 93 -6.08 -3.17 6.35
C TRP A 93 -7.43 -3.87 6.27
N VAL A 94 -8.37 -3.29 5.54
CA VAL A 94 -9.67 -3.91 5.26
C VAL A 94 -9.51 -5.18 4.43
N MET A 95 -8.71 -5.11 3.36
CA MET A 95 -8.48 -6.24 2.47
C MET A 95 -7.71 -7.38 3.16
N LEU A 96 -6.77 -7.05 4.06
CA LEU A 96 -6.06 -8.03 4.87
C LEU A 96 -7.02 -8.73 5.85
N ALA A 97 -7.86 -7.98 6.56
CA ALA A 97 -8.85 -8.51 7.49
C ALA A 97 -9.88 -9.43 6.79
N ASP A 98 -10.24 -9.12 5.55
CA ASP A 98 -11.17 -9.91 4.73
C ASP A 98 -10.50 -11.13 4.05
N ASN A 99 -9.23 -11.41 4.34
CA ASN A 99 -8.43 -12.47 3.69
C ASN A 99 -8.37 -12.35 2.16
N ARG A 100 -8.39 -11.13 1.64
CA ARG A 100 -8.21 -10.82 0.22
C ARG A 100 -6.78 -10.44 -0.11
N LEU A 101 -5.96 -10.22 0.90
CA LEU A 101 -4.51 -10.14 0.87
C LEU A 101 -3.96 -11.18 1.84
N ASP A 102 -2.83 -11.78 1.48
CA ASP A 102 -2.08 -12.67 2.36
C ASP A 102 -1.14 -11.87 3.28
N SER A 103 -0.68 -10.71 2.81
CA SER A 103 0.19 -9.82 3.56
C SER A 103 0.11 -8.38 3.06
N VAL A 104 0.69 -7.45 3.85
CA VAL A 104 0.94 -6.07 3.46
C VAL A 104 2.45 -5.83 3.49
N GLY A 105 2.99 -5.22 2.43
CA GLY A 105 4.42 -4.93 2.27
C GLY A 105 4.63 -3.48 1.84
N GLU A 106 4.67 -2.56 2.81
CA GLU A 106 4.71 -1.10 2.61
C GLU A 106 5.43 -0.41 3.77
N GLN A 107 6.68 -0.73 4.03
CA GLN A 107 7.42 -0.10 5.14
C GLN A 107 6.62 -0.08 6.47
N ILE A 108 5.95 -1.19 6.79
CA ILE A 108 5.08 -1.26 7.96
C ILE A 108 5.90 -1.11 9.23
N SER A 109 5.70 -0.01 9.94
CA SER A 109 6.36 0.22 11.23
C SER A 109 5.77 -0.69 12.30
N TYR A 110 6.67 -1.29 13.10
CA TYR A 110 6.28 -2.01 14.31
C TYR A 110 5.70 -1.03 15.34
N ASN A 111 4.57 -1.37 15.93
CA ASN A 111 4.05 -0.76 17.15
C ASN A 111 3.14 -1.75 17.89
N SER A 112 2.87 -1.49 19.18
CA SER A 112 2.09 -2.38 20.04
C SER A 112 0.65 -2.59 19.55
N GLU A 113 0.01 -1.56 18.99
CA GLU A 113 -1.35 -1.67 18.47
C GLU A 113 -1.43 -2.61 17.27
N ARG A 114 -0.45 -2.54 16.38
CA ARG A 114 -0.37 -3.46 15.23
C ARG A 114 -0.02 -4.88 15.66
N GLU A 115 0.85 -5.04 16.67
CA GLU A 115 1.18 -6.35 17.23
C GLU A 115 -0.04 -7.06 17.85
N GLU A 116 -0.94 -6.30 18.47
CA GLU A 116 -2.18 -6.85 19.02
C GLU A 116 -3.17 -7.32 17.94
N LYS A 117 -3.16 -6.69 16.76
CA LYS A 117 -4.15 -6.92 15.70
C LYS A 117 -3.66 -7.86 14.59
N TYR A 118 -2.36 -7.91 14.34
CA TYR A 118 -1.77 -8.59 13.19
C TYR A 118 -0.57 -9.44 13.58
N ASN A 119 -0.29 -10.45 12.78
CA ASN A 119 0.97 -11.18 12.86
C ASN A 119 2.03 -10.38 12.12
N LEU A 120 2.97 -9.81 12.86
CA LEU A 120 4.11 -9.09 12.29
C LEU A 120 5.29 -10.04 12.09
N SER A 121 6.09 -9.80 11.04
CA SER A 121 7.38 -10.46 10.89
C SER A 121 8.39 -9.93 11.89
N GLU A 122 9.52 -10.62 12.03
CA GLU A 122 10.70 -10.00 12.63
C GLU A 122 11.08 -8.73 11.84
N PRO A 123 11.58 -7.68 12.52
CA PRO A 123 12.03 -6.48 11.84
C PRO A 123 13.18 -6.80 10.87
N TYR A 124 13.01 -6.48 9.61
CA TYR A 124 14.04 -6.67 8.56
C TYR A 124 14.76 -5.37 8.17
N ALA A 125 14.31 -4.24 8.71
CA ALA A 125 14.94 -2.95 8.55
C ALA A 125 14.71 -2.07 9.79
N TYR A 126 15.63 -1.15 10.05
CA TYR A 126 15.50 -0.14 11.08
C TYR A 126 15.61 1.23 10.42
N ASN A 127 14.74 2.15 10.78
CA ASN A 127 14.71 3.49 10.23
C ASN A 127 14.69 4.53 11.34
N LEU A 128 15.42 5.60 11.12
CA LEU A 128 15.35 6.79 11.98
C LEU A 128 14.25 7.71 11.43
N TYR A 129 13.48 8.31 12.31
CA TYR A 129 12.57 9.37 11.93
C TYR A 129 13.26 10.73 11.98
N SER A 130 12.86 11.60 11.07
CA SER A 130 13.28 12.99 10.98
C SER A 130 12.05 13.87 10.84
N LEU A 131 12.20 15.14 11.17
CA LEU A 131 11.19 16.15 10.88
C LEU A 131 11.65 16.96 9.67
N LEU A 132 10.80 17.05 8.67
CA LEU A 132 10.97 18.00 7.58
C LEU A 132 10.31 19.32 7.95
N CYS A 133 10.99 20.41 7.64
CA CYS A 133 10.47 21.78 7.71
C CYS A 133 10.77 22.50 6.39
N ALA A 134 10.17 23.67 6.17
CA ALA A 134 10.47 24.50 5.02
C ALA A 134 11.96 24.89 5.00
N LYS A 135 12.56 24.88 3.81
CA LYS A 135 14.00 25.13 3.63
C LYS A 135 14.45 26.53 4.10
N ASP A 136 13.58 27.51 4.01
CA ASP A 136 13.80 28.89 4.41
C ASP A 136 13.45 29.16 5.88
N ASN A 137 13.03 28.13 6.62
CA ASN A 137 12.78 28.22 8.05
C ASN A 137 14.07 28.11 8.85
N GLU A 138 14.84 29.22 8.92
CA GLU A 138 16.09 29.30 9.67
C GLU A 138 15.91 29.13 11.19
N ALA A 139 14.68 29.23 11.69
CA ALA A 139 14.37 29.08 13.11
C ALA A 139 14.32 27.61 13.59
N LEU A 140 14.30 26.64 12.69
CA LEU A 140 14.23 25.20 12.98
C LEU A 140 15.49 24.50 12.49
N GLN A 141 16.53 24.45 13.29
CA GLN A 141 17.80 23.80 12.96
C GLN A 141 18.01 22.49 13.72
N SER A 142 17.26 22.29 14.80
CA SER A 142 17.35 21.10 15.66
C SER A 142 16.03 20.82 16.37
N MET A 143 15.93 19.66 16.99
CA MET A 143 14.79 19.28 17.83
C MET A 143 14.60 20.24 19.04
N ASN A 144 15.65 20.92 19.48
CA ASN A 144 15.57 21.88 20.59
C ASN A 144 14.89 23.21 20.20
N ASP A 145 14.71 23.45 18.93
CA ASP A 145 14.04 24.65 18.42
C ASP A 145 12.52 24.48 18.30
N LEU A 146 12.02 23.26 18.56
CA LEU A 146 10.59 22.97 18.57
C LEU A 146 9.88 23.74 19.68
N LYS A 147 8.67 24.21 19.39
CA LYS A 147 7.86 25.00 20.32
C LYS A 147 6.42 24.49 20.33
N SER A 148 5.80 24.60 21.51
CA SER A 148 4.36 24.35 21.64
C SER A 148 3.56 25.22 20.66
N GLY A 149 2.56 24.63 20.04
CA GLY A 149 1.69 25.27 19.07
C GLY A 149 2.14 25.17 17.62
N MET A 150 3.37 24.69 17.33
CA MET A 150 3.77 24.34 15.97
C MET A 150 2.89 23.23 15.42
N THR A 151 2.54 23.36 14.15
CA THR A 151 1.73 22.37 13.43
C THR A 151 2.61 21.26 12.88
N ILE A 152 2.12 20.03 12.99
CA ILE A 152 2.80 18.86 12.45
C ILE A 152 1.81 18.01 11.63
N SER A 153 2.17 17.73 10.39
CA SER A 153 1.36 16.91 9.51
C SER A 153 1.38 15.47 9.97
N CYS A 154 0.22 14.84 10.06
CA CYS A 154 0.07 13.44 10.41
C CYS A 154 -0.85 12.76 9.39
N GLU A 155 -0.46 11.58 8.98
CA GLU A 155 -1.31 10.71 8.18
C GLU A 155 -2.09 9.76 9.11
N THR A 156 -3.40 9.64 8.86
CA THR A 156 -4.29 8.79 9.67
C THR A 156 -3.85 7.32 9.59
N ASN A 157 -4.02 6.59 10.69
CA ASN A 157 -3.69 5.15 10.77
C ASN A 157 -2.19 4.82 10.54
N THR A 158 -1.29 5.80 10.65
CA THR A 158 0.15 5.61 10.59
C THR A 158 0.80 5.67 11.98
N SER A 159 2.12 5.64 12.04
CA SER A 159 2.88 5.81 13.29
C SER A 159 3.12 7.29 13.64
N ASP A 160 2.61 8.23 12.86
CA ASP A 160 2.90 9.65 13.03
C ASP A 160 2.43 10.19 14.38
N GLU A 161 1.24 9.78 14.84
CA GLU A 161 0.73 10.17 16.15
C GLU A 161 1.61 9.68 17.31
N LEU A 162 2.15 8.47 17.20
CA LEU A 162 3.07 7.93 18.20
C LEU A 162 4.36 8.74 18.25
N ILE A 163 4.86 9.18 17.10
CA ILE A 163 6.04 10.03 16.99
C ILE A 163 5.77 11.40 17.60
N VAL A 164 4.64 12.02 17.29
CA VAL A 164 4.24 13.32 17.86
C VAL A 164 4.14 13.24 19.38
N ASN A 165 3.49 12.20 19.91
CA ASN A 165 3.36 11.98 21.34
C ASN A 165 4.73 11.80 22.02
N ALA A 166 5.62 11.01 21.41
CA ALA A 166 6.97 10.80 21.91
C ALA A 166 7.80 12.12 21.92
N ILE A 167 7.67 12.96 20.90
CA ILE A 167 8.32 14.26 20.84
C ILE A 167 7.76 15.18 21.94
N ASN A 168 6.44 15.25 22.08
CA ASN A 168 5.79 16.07 23.08
C ASN A 168 6.23 15.71 24.50
N GLU A 169 6.28 14.41 24.80
CA GLU A 169 6.75 13.91 26.09
C GLU A 169 8.23 14.23 26.32
N GLN A 170 9.10 13.92 25.34
CA GLN A 170 10.54 14.09 25.47
C GLN A 170 10.97 15.54 25.63
N TYR A 171 10.33 16.47 24.93
CA TYR A 171 10.71 17.89 24.90
C TYR A 171 9.81 18.77 25.77
N GLY A 172 8.76 18.22 26.40
CA GLY A 172 7.84 18.96 27.23
C GLY A 172 7.06 20.05 26.48
N ILE A 173 6.70 19.78 25.23
CA ILE A 173 5.99 20.69 24.34
C ILE A 173 4.64 20.09 23.91
N GLU A 174 3.84 20.89 23.20
CA GLU A 174 2.57 20.47 22.62
C GLU A 174 2.54 20.86 21.13
N LEU A 175 2.94 19.93 20.24
CA LEU A 175 2.75 20.06 18.81
C LEU A 175 1.27 19.85 18.47
N LYS A 176 0.78 20.52 17.42
CA LYS A 176 -0.61 20.45 16.95
C LYS A 176 -0.69 19.57 15.70
N PRO A 177 -1.18 18.32 15.83
CA PRO A 177 -1.39 17.46 14.66
C PRO A 177 -2.39 18.08 13.68
N THR A 178 -2.06 18.00 12.40
CA THR A 178 -2.94 18.33 11.29
C THR A 178 -3.01 17.10 10.39
N TYR A 179 -4.21 16.59 10.18
CA TYR A 179 -4.40 15.33 9.47
C TYR A 179 -4.66 15.57 8.00
N TYR A 180 -3.97 14.80 7.15
CA TYR A 180 -4.08 14.82 5.70
C TYR A 180 -4.22 13.39 5.17
N ASP A 181 -4.90 13.27 4.04
CA ASP A 181 -4.89 12.06 3.25
C ASP A 181 -3.73 12.18 2.25
N GLY A 182 -2.69 11.37 2.44
CA GLY A 182 -1.53 11.32 1.56
C GLY A 182 -0.32 12.16 1.99
N MET A 183 0.65 12.33 1.08
CA MET A 183 1.92 13.00 1.36
C MET A 183 1.78 14.51 1.50
N SER A 184 2.18 15.06 2.62
CA SER A 184 2.08 16.49 2.95
C SER A 184 3.38 17.29 2.84
N VAL A 185 4.39 16.79 2.11
CA VAL A 185 5.62 17.56 1.84
C VAL A 185 5.32 18.91 1.19
N GLN A 186 4.33 18.99 0.33
CA GLN A 186 3.91 20.22 -0.32
C GLN A 186 3.28 21.20 0.67
N ASP A 187 2.58 20.71 1.69
CA ASP A 187 1.98 21.58 2.71
C ASP A 187 3.05 22.23 3.58
N VAL A 188 4.12 21.50 3.88
CA VAL A 188 5.29 22.07 4.56
C VAL A 188 6.01 23.09 3.66
N ALA A 189 6.25 22.75 2.39
CA ALA A 189 6.90 23.63 1.43
C ALA A 189 6.11 24.93 1.17
N LEU A 190 4.78 24.88 1.27
CA LEU A 190 3.87 26.02 1.11
C LEU A 190 3.56 26.75 2.42
N GLY A 191 4.16 26.35 3.55
CA GLY A 191 3.95 26.94 4.85
C GLY A 191 2.55 26.73 5.44
N ARG A 192 1.82 25.71 5.00
CA ARG A 192 0.50 25.34 5.55
C ARG A 192 0.64 24.51 6.83
N CYS A 193 1.80 23.87 7.00
CA CYS A 193 2.18 23.09 8.15
C CYS A 193 3.66 23.35 8.43
N ASP A 194 4.07 23.42 9.72
CA ASP A 194 5.45 23.72 10.08
C ASP A 194 6.36 22.50 9.90
N LEU A 195 5.83 21.29 10.18
CA LEU A 195 6.62 20.06 10.30
C LEU A 195 5.92 18.88 9.62
N TRP A 196 6.74 17.92 9.17
CA TRP A 196 6.27 16.62 8.69
C TRP A 196 7.20 15.51 9.18
N PRO A 197 6.71 14.54 9.99
CA PRO A 197 7.49 13.43 10.48
C PRO A 197 7.60 12.36 9.38
N ARG A 198 8.83 11.97 9.06
CA ARG A 198 9.05 10.91 8.05
C ARG A 198 10.32 10.13 8.38
N ALA A 199 10.33 8.90 7.91
CA ALA A 199 11.54 8.10 7.91
C ALA A 199 12.67 8.85 7.20
N TYR A 200 13.86 8.89 7.80
CA TYR A 200 15.02 9.61 7.27
C TYR A 200 15.32 9.27 5.80
N THR A 201 15.26 7.98 5.45
CA THR A 201 15.49 7.53 4.08
C THR A 201 14.49 8.12 3.08
N SER A 202 13.22 8.20 3.46
CA SER A 202 12.17 8.84 2.65
C SER A 202 12.37 10.35 2.56
N CYS A 203 12.79 11.00 3.66
CA CYS A 203 13.11 12.42 3.65
C CYS A 203 14.19 12.78 2.63
N VAL A 204 15.30 12.02 2.63
CA VAL A 204 16.43 12.26 1.71
C VAL A 204 16.02 12.10 0.25
N THR A 205 15.10 11.21 -0.05
CA THR A 205 14.59 10.99 -1.42
C THR A 205 13.64 12.12 -1.81
N THR A 206 12.67 12.42 -0.96
CA THR A 206 11.65 13.45 -1.21
C THR A 206 12.25 14.85 -1.41
N VAL A 207 13.24 15.25 -0.58
CA VAL A 207 13.90 16.57 -0.69
C VAL A 207 14.66 16.74 -2.01
N LYS A 208 15.00 15.67 -2.72
CA LYS A 208 15.65 15.77 -4.04
C LYS A 208 14.65 15.98 -5.18
N GLU A 209 13.39 15.73 -4.95
CA GLU A 209 12.32 15.80 -5.95
C GLU A 209 11.52 17.11 -5.88
N VAL A 210 11.71 17.91 -4.82
CA VAL A 210 11.08 19.21 -4.58
C VAL A 210 12.13 20.33 -4.69
#